data_bc91777aa0395f0295a78742a015bc52
#
_entry.id   bc91777aa0395f0295a78742a015bc52
#
_cell.length_a   1.000
_cell.length_b   1.000
_cell.length_c   1.000
_cell.angle_alpha   90.00
_cell.angle_beta   90.00
_cell.angle_gamma   90.00
#
_symmetry.space_group_name_H-M   'P 1'
#
loop_
_entity.id
_entity.type
_entity.pdbx_description
1 polymer ?
#
loop_
_entity_poly.entity_id
_entity_poly.type
_entity_poly.pdbx_seq_one_letter_code
_entity_poly.pdbx_strand_id
1 'polypeptide(L)'
;MPPEQIIQRRKLSDEVRRRLLDLIESGEVPPGSALPSERELMARYQVGRPAVREAMQSLETMQLVSIRHGERARVVPLTPRSMLAQMHQTTRHLLATSPETRKHLEAARQMFETGMVRRAAEAATAVDLDRLRSVLEEMRAEVRNPARFVAADIRFHNLLAEMSGNPILQAVSEALLQWLFEFHSELVRFPGHEDVTLADHQEIYERVAERDAEGAERAMIDHLTRVNVQGRRRSRAKTRRLSGAVTGRVSRKQGRTL
;
A
#
# COMPACT_ATOMS: atom_id res chain seq x y z
N MET A 1 14.80 -43.55 -28.89
CA MET A 1 15.90 -42.84 -28.20
C MET A 1 15.34 -42.30 -26.88
N PRO A 2 15.94 -42.57 -25.69
CA PRO A 2 15.51 -41.95 -24.47
C PRO A 2 15.81 -40.44 -24.54
N PRO A 3 14.98 -39.57 -23.92
CA PRO A 3 15.23 -38.13 -23.93
C PRO A 3 16.57 -37.83 -23.24
N GLU A 4 17.42 -37.08 -23.91
CA GLU A 4 18.67 -36.58 -23.33
C GLU A 4 18.34 -35.80 -22.04
N GLN A 5 18.80 -36.33 -20.92
CA GLN A 5 18.74 -35.61 -19.64
C GLN A 5 19.76 -34.48 -19.68
N ILE A 6 19.31 -33.28 -20.01
CA ILE A 6 20.12 -32.06 -19.96
C ILE A 6 20.44 -31.79 -18.49
N ILE A 7 21.70 -31.97 -18.10
CA ILE A 7 22.19 -31.59 -16.78
C ILE A 7 22.24 -30.07 -16.73
N GLN A 8 21.26 -29.44 -16.06
CA GLN A 8 21.33 -28.01 -15.77
C GLN A 8 22.48 -27.74 -14.80
N ARG A 9 23.58 -27.19 -15.30
CA ARG A 9 24.64 -26.65 -14.45
C ARG A 9 24.05 -25.48 -13.66
N ARG A 10 23.91 -25.62 -12.36
CA ARG A 10 23.57 -24.49 -11.45
C ARG A 10 24.68 -23.44 -11.61
N LYS A 11 24.28 -22.20 -11.85
CA LYS A 11 25.23 -21.08 -11.90
C LYS A 11 25.88 -20.91 -10.52
N LEU A 12 27.17 -20.66 -10.48
CA LEU A 12 27.88 -20.39 -9.21
C LEU A 12 27.29 -19.19 -8.47
N SER A 13 26.80 -18.21 -9.18
CA SER A 13 26.08 -17.04 -8.61
C SER A 13 24.81 -17.44 -7.87
N ASP A 14 24.05 -18.43 -8.35
CA ASP A 14 22.84 -18.91 -7.67
C ASP A 14 23.18 -19.64 -6.36
N GLU A 15 24.26 -20.41 -6.35
CA GLU A 15 24.71 -21.09 -5.14
C GLU A 15 25.25 -20.08 -4.10
N VAL A 16 26.00 -19.05 -4.54
CA VAL A 16 26.44 -17.97 -3.65
C VAL A 16 25.24 -17.21 -3.09
N ARG A 17 24.27 -16.87 -3.93
CA ARG A 17 23.05 -16.19 -3.52
C ARG A 17 22.31 -17.01 -2.44
N ARG A 18 22.13 -18.31 -2.66
CA ARG A 18 21.46 -19.18 -1.70
C ARG A 18 22.18 -19.18 -0.33
N ARG A 19 23.51 -19.30 -0.32
CA ARG A 19 24.30 -19.27 0.91
C ARG A 19 24.22 -17.91 1.61
N LEU A 20 24.13 -16.81 0.88
CA LEU A 20 23.93 -15.48 1.46
C LEU A 20 22.52 -15.32 2.04
N LEU A 21 21.50 -15.93 1.39
CA LEU A 21 20.15 -16.00 1.94
C LEU A 21 20.14 -16.77 3.27
N ASP A 22 20.79 -17.95 3.29
CA ASP A 22 20.91 -18.75 4.52
C ASP A 22 21.53 -17.94 5.68
N LEU A 23 22.56 -17.10 5.42
CA LEU A 23 23.18 -16.24 6.43
C LEU A 23 22.24 -15.15 6.96
N ILE A 24 21.39 -14.60 6.09
CA ILE A 24 20.40 -13.57 6.44
C ILE A 24 19.26 -14.19 7.24
N GLU A 25 18.70 -15.29 6.73
CA GLU A 25 17.55 -15.96 7.32
C GLU A 25 17.85 -16.63 8.67
N SER A 26 19.07 -17.17 8.83
CA SER A 26 19.55 -17.71 10.11
C SER A 26 19.82 -16.64 11.17
N GLY A 27 19.91 -15.36 10.76
CA GLY A 27 20.28 -14.27 11.65
C GLY A 27 21.80 -14.16 11.92
N GLU A 28 22.64 -14.96 11.25
CA GLU A 28 24.11 -14.84 11.36
C GLU A 28 24.58 -13.44 10.93
N VAL A 29 23.90 -12.86 9.95
CA VAL A 29 24.04 -11.46 9.58
C VAL A 29 22.72 -10.72 9.84
N PRO A 30 22.55 -10.05 10.98
CA PRO A 30 21.29 -9.45 11.36
C PRO A 30 20.95 -8.23 10.48
N PRO A 31 19.65 -7.85 10.43
CA PRO A 31 19.21 -6.66 9.71
C PRO A 31 20.00 -5.41 10.09
N GLY A 32 20.35 -4.59 9.10
CA GLY A 32 21.19 -3.39 9.26
C GLY A 32 22.71 -3.66 9.26
N SER A 33 23.13 -4.92 9.43
CA SER A 33 24.54 -5.28 9.45
C SER A 33 25.13 -5.39 8.04
N ALA A 34 26.44 -5.23 7.94
CA ALA A 34 27.16 -5.38 6.68
C ALA A 34 27.40 -6.86 6.36
N LEU A 35 27.13 -7.26 5.14
CA LEU A 35 27.57 -8.55 4.61
C LEU A 35 29.10 -8.62 4.53
N PRO A 36 29.69 -9.82 4.53
CA PRO A 36 31.10 -9.99 4.21
C PRO A 36 31.45 -9.31 2.88
N SER A 37 32.65 -8.76 2.78
CA SER A 37 33.14 -8.10 1.56
C SER A 37 33.22 -9.08 0.38
N GLU A 38 33.18 -8.55 -0.86
CA GLU A 38 33.37 -9.38 -2.07
C GLU A 38 34.62 -10.27 -1.96
N ARG A 39 35.73 -9.72 -1.41
CA ARG A 39 36.98 -10.47 -1.23
C ARG A 39 36.82 -11.62 -0.22
N GLU A 40 36.17 -11.39 0.89
CA GLU A 40 35.90 -12.43 1.90
C GLU A 40 34.97 -13.51 1.34
N LEU A 41 33.96 -13.14 0.56
CA LEU A 41 33.03 -14.10 -0.07
C LEU A 41 33.72 -14.94 -1.15
N MET A 42 34.58 -14.30 -1.97
CA MET A 42 35.40 -15.02 -2.95
C MET A 42 36.28 -16.05 -2.29
N ALA A 43 36.94 -15.69 -1.19
CA ALA A 43 37.79 -16.63 -0.42
C ALA A 43 36.98 -17.74 0.27
N ARG A 44 35.85 -17.38 0.92
CA ARG A 44 35.01 -18.33 1.65
C ARG A 44 34.37 -19.39 0.73
N TYR A 45 33.91 -18.98 -0.46
CA TYR A 45 33.17 -19.84 -1.37
C TYR A 45 33.99 -20.37 -2.56
N GLN A 46 35.29 -19.99 -2.65
CA GLN A 46 36.20 -20.38 -3.73
C GLN A 46 35.60 -20.10 -5.14
N VAL A 47 35.04 -18.89 -5.33
CA VAL A 47 34.39 -18.44 -6.57
C VAL A 47 35.00 -17.14 -7.06
N GLY A 48 34.86 -16.88 -8.37
CA GLY A 48 35.31 -15.63 -8.99
C GLY A 48 34.41 -14.42 -8.62
N ARG A 49 34.98 -13.22 -8.73
CA ARG A 49 34.29 -11.94 -8.48
C ARG A 49 32.96 -11.81 -9.25
N PRO A 50 32.85 -12.22 -10.54
CA PRO A 50 31.58 -12.12 -11.26
C PRO A 50 30.43 -12.85 -10.57
N ALA A 51 30.67 -14.07 -10.06
CA ALA A 51 29.63 -14.86 -9.39
C ALA A 51 29.18 -14.19 -8.08
N VAL A 52 30.12 -13.62 -7.30
CA VAL A 52 29.77 -12.87 -6.07
C VAL A 52 28.95 -11.64 -6.40
N ARG A 53 29.37 -10.84 -7.40
CA ARG A 53 28.66 -9.61 -7.77
C ARG A 53 27.26 -9.89 -8.32
N GLU A 54 27.10 -10.90 -9.17
CA GLU A 54 25.79 -11.30 -9.68
C GLU A 54 24.86 -11.75 -8.54
N ALA A 55 25.37 -12.52 -7.58
CA ALA A 55 24.62 -12.92 -6.39
C ALA A 55 24.19 -11.71 -5.55
N MET A 56 25.10 -10.77 -5.30
CA MET A 56 24.82 -9.55 -4.54
C MET A 56 23.80 -8.66 -5.24
N GLN A 57 23.91 -8.47 -6.55
CA GLN A 57 22.94 -7.72 -7.35
C GLN A 57 21.56 -8.39 -7.35
N SER A 58 21.52 -9.72 -7.38
CA SER A 58 20.27 -10.46 -7.26
C SER A 58 19.59 -10.22 -5.89
N LEU A 59 20.37 -10.23 -4.78
CA LEU A 59 19.86 -9.92 -3.46
C LEU A 59 19.41 -8.45 -3.34
N GLU A 60 20.10 -7.52 -4.02
CA GLU A 60 19.68 -6.13 -4.08
C GLU A 60 18.36 -5.96 -4.87
N THR A 61 18.22 -6.67 -6.00
CA THR A 61 16.97 -6.69 -6.76
C THR A 61 15.81 -7.26 -5.94
N MET A 62 16.10 -8.24 -5.06
CA MET A 62 15.14 -8.77 -4.09
C MET A 62 14.93 -7.84 -2.89
N GLN A 63 15.63 -6.70 -2.82
CA GLN A 63 15.61 -5.74 -1.72
C GLN A 63 15.98 -6.33 -0.35
N LEU A 64 16.71 -7.41 -0.33
CA LEU A 64 17.22 -8.04 0.89
C LEU A 64 18.51 -7.38 1.36
N VAL A 65 19.24 -6.77 0.44
CA VAL A 65 20.44 -5.99 0.73
C VAL A 65 20.41 -4.65 -0.01
N SER A 66 21.14 -3.68 0.51
CA SER A 66 21.38 -2.37 -0.12
C SER A 66 22.87 -2.24 -0.42
N ILE A 67 23.20 -1.93 -1.69
CA ILE A 67 24.56 -1.74 -2.16
C ILE A 67 24.76 -0.24 -2.46
N ARG A 68 25.61 0.42 -1.70
CA ARG A 68 26.02 1.81 -1.96
C ARG A 68 27.44 1.84 -2.50
N HIS A 69 27.69 2.79 -3.39
CA HIS A 69 29.02 2.94 -3.97
C HIS A 69 30.08 3.21 -2.88
N GLY A 70 31.14 2.39 -2.85
CA GLY A 70 32.21 2.50 -1.86
C GLY A 70 31.90 1.93 -0.48
N GLU A 71 30.70 1.40 -0.25
CA GLU A 71 30.33 0.79 1.02
C GLU A 71 30.17 -0.74 0.90
N ARG A 72 30.21 -1.44 2.05
CA ARG A 72 29.79 -2.84 2.12
C ARG A 72 28.28 -2.93 1.96
N ALA A 73 27.81 -3.93 1.25
CA ALA A 73 26.38 -4.23 1.20
C ALA A 73 25.82 -4.50 2.60
N ARG A 74 24.66 -3.96 2.90
CA ARG A 74 23.99 -4.10 4.20
C ARG A 74 22.68 -4.83 4.05
N VAL A 75 22.38 -5.72 4.99
CA VAL A 75 21.07 -6.39 5.08
C VAL A 75 20.00 -5.34 5.38
N VAL A 76 18.97 -5.30 4.53
CA VAL A 76 17.82 -4.40 4.72
C VAL A 76 16.92 -4.99 5.81
N PRO A 77 16.48 -4.20 6.79
CA PRO A 77 15.47 -4.66 7.74
C PRO A 77 14.18 -5.03 7.00
N LEU A 78 13.79 -6.30 7.06
CA LEU A 78 12.53 -6.75 6.51
C LEU A 78 11.41 -6.37 7.48
N THR A 79 10.57 -5.46 7.03
CA THR A 79 9.34 -5.07 7.73
C THR A 79 8.14 -5.38 6.82
N PRO A 80 6.95 -5.63 7.36
CA PRO A 80 5.75 -5.75 6.55
C PRO A 80 5.58 -4.58 5.57
N ARG A 81 5.94 -3.36 6.01
CA ARG A 81 5.91 -2.15 5.19
C ARG A 81 6.91 -2.21 4.02
N SER A 82 8.15 -2.68 4.23
CA SER A 82 9.14 -2.80 3.14
C SER A 82 8.73 -3.88 2.13
N MET A 83 8.11 -4.98 2.58
CA MET A 83 7.58 -6.02 1.70
C MET A 83 6.48 -5.46 0.78
N LEU A 84 5.55 -4.70 1.32
CA LEU A 84 4.46 -4.10 0.53
C LEU A 84 4.92 -2.97 -0.38
N ALA A 85 5.96 -2.23 0.01
CA ALA A 85 6.59 -1.25 -0.87
C ALA A 85 7.18 -1.89 -2.14
N GLN A 86 7.68 -3.13 -2.06
CA GLN A 86 8.13 -3.88 -3.24
C GLN A 86 6.97 -4.23 -4.17
N MET A 87 5.82 -4.63 -3.62
CA MET A 87 4.62 -4.92 -4.40
C MET A 87 4.06 -3.66 -5.08
N HIS A 88 4.30 -2.49 -4.51
CA HIS A 88 3.76 -1.22 -4.98
C HIS A 88 4.09 -0.94 -6.46
N GLN A 89 5.32 -1.16 -6.89
CA GLN A 89 5.73 -0.92 -8.28
C GLN A 89 4.96 -1.78 -9.29
N THR A 90 4.80 -3.08 -9.00
CA THR A 90 4.05 -4.00 -9.86
C THR A 90 2.55 -3.69 -9.82
N THR A 91 2.01 -3.41 -8.63
CA THR A 91 0.60 -3.07 -8.43
C THR A 91 0.24 -1.76 -9.14
N ARG A 92 1.12 -0.76 -9.11
CA ARG A 92 0.93 0.50 -9.86
C ARG A 92 0.65 0.25 -11.33
N HIS A 93 1.43 -0.59 -11.99
CA HIS A 93 1.22 -0.90 -13.41
C HIS A 93 -0.14 -1.56 -13.65
N LEU A 94 -0.51 -2.53 -12.82
CA LEU A 94 -1.81 -3.19 -12.89
C LEU A 94 -2.97 -2.20 -12.69
N LEU A 95 -2.87 -1.33 -11.68
CA LEU A 95 -3.90 -0.35 -11.34
C LEU A 95 -4.07 0.72 -12.43
N ALA A 96 -2.98 1.12 -13.09
CA ALA A 96 -3.01 2.13 -14.14
C ALA A 96 -3.62 1.61 -15.46
N THR A 97 -3.61 0.30 -15.70
CA THR A 97 -3.97 -0.29 -17.01
C THR A 97 -5.36 -0.89 -17.08
N SER A 98 -6.02 -1.16 -15.94
CA SER A 98 -7.33 -1.82 -15.91
C SER A 98 -8.43 -0.96 -15.27
N PRO A 99 -9.50 -0.61 -16.00
CA PRO A 99 -10.65 0.13 -15.45
C PRO A 99 -11.40 -0.62 -14.36
N GLU A 100 -11.31 -1.96 -14.33
CA GLU A 100 -11.99 -2.80 -13.33
C GLU A 100 -11.24 -2.84 -12.00
N THR A 101 -9.95 -2.51 -12.02
CA THR A 101 -9.09 -2.58 -10.83
C THR A 101 -9.61 -1.68 -9.71
N ARG A 102 -10.26 -0.56 -10.04
CA ARG A 102 -10.92 0.28 -9.04
C ARG A 102 -11.95 -0.49 -8.21
N LYS A 103 -12.82 -1.26 -8.85
CA LYS A 103 -13.86 -2.05 -8.14
C LYS A 103 -13.23 -3.11 -7.24
N HIS A 104 -12.16 -3.76 -7.73
CA HIS A 104 -11.43 -4.75 -6.95
C HIS A 104 -10.74 -4.11 -5.74
N LEU A 105 -10.18 -2.91 -5.91
CA LEU A 105 -9.56 -2.17 -4.83
C LEU A 105 -10.57 -1.66 -3.79
N GLU A 106 -11.76 -1.18 -4.24
CA GLU A 106 -12.88 -0.84 -3.37
C GLU A 106 -13.34 -2.05 -2.53
N ALA A 107 -13.48 -3.22 -3.16
CA ALA A 107 -13.89 -4.45 -2.48
C ALA A 107 -12.82 -4.93 -1.48
N ALA A 108 -11.54 -4.89 -1.86
CA ALA A 108 -10.43 -5.21 -0.97
C ALA A 108 -10.39 -4.26 0.24
N ARG A 109 -10.53 -2.94 0.01
CA ARG A 109 -10.62 -1.94 1.06
C ARG A 109 -11.74 -2.27 2.03
N GLN A 110 -12.95 -2.50 1.53
CA GLN A 110 -14.10 -2.80 2.38
C GLN A 110 -13.84 -4.03 3.26
N MET A 111 -13.35 -5.14 2.68
CA MET A 111 -13.04 -6.36 3.43
C MET A 111 -12.00 -6.11 4.53
N PHE A 112 -10.95 -5.35 4.22
CA PHE A 112 -9.88 -5.07 5.18
C PHE A 112 -10.35 -4.13 6.28
N GLU A 113 -10.95 -3.00 5.94
CA GLU A 113 -11.30 -1.98 6.94
C GLU A 113 -12.42 -2.43 7.88
N THR A 114 -13.40 -3.21 7.39
CA THR A 114 -14.41 -3.79 8.27
C THR A 114 -13.83 -4.79 9.27
N GLY A 115 -12.89 -5.62 8.82
CA GLY A 115 -12.17 -6.53 9.72
C GLY A 115 -11.28 -5.78 10.73
N MET A 116 -10.62 -4.71 10.30
CA MET A 116 -9.75 -3.91 11.18
C MET A 116 -10.55 -3.18 12.25
N VAL A 117 -11.67 -2.52 11.90
CA VAL A 117 -12.47 -1.79 12.86
C VAL A 117 -13.11 -2.71 13.93
N ARG A 118 -13.51 -3.93 13.55
CA ARG A 118 -13.95 -4.95 14.54
C ARG A 118 -12.85 -5.25 15.55
N ARG A 119 -11.64 -5.55 15.07
CA ARG A 119 -10.50 -5.82 15.95
C ARG A 119 -10.09 -4.60 16.77
N ALA A 120 -10.18 -3.40 16.19
CA ALA A 120 -9.96 -2.17 16.93
C ALA A 120 -10.95 -2.04 18.10
N ALA A 121 -12.24 -2.29 17.88
CA ALA A 121 -13.24 -2.26 18.94
C ALA A 121 -12.99 -3.32 20.03
N GLU A 122 -12.52 -4.51 19.66
CA GLU A 122 -12.21 -5.59 20.62
C GLU A 122 -10.97 -5.29 21.47
N ALA A 123 -9.94 -4.64 20.90
CA ALA A 123 -8.60 -4.51 21.48
C ALA A 123 -8.22 -3.09 21.93
N ALA A 124 -9.00 -2.05 21.61
CA ALA A 124 -8.68 -0.65 21.89
C ALA A 124 -8.25 -0.40 23.33
N THR A 125 -7.11 0.27 23.50
CA THR A 125 -6.68 0.79 24.81
C THR A 125 -7.14 2.24 24.99
N ALA A 126 -7.08 2.76 26.23
CA ALA A 126 -7.37 4.17 26.48
C ALA A 126 -6.46 5.11 25.66
N VAL A 127 -5.19 4.73 25.50
CA VAL A 127 -4.21 5.49 24.69
C VAL A 127 -4.62 5.50 23.21
N ASP A 128 -5.08 4.38 22.68
CA ASP A 128 -5.54 4.29 21.29
C ASP A 128 -6.77 5.18 21.06
N LEU A 129 -7.72 5.15 21.98
CA LEU A 129 -8.93 5.99 21.92
C LEU A 129 -8.58 7.49 21.98
N ASP A 130 -7.61 7.88 22.80
CA ASP A 130 -7.16 9.27 22.87
C ASP A 130 -6.46 9.71 21.56
N ARG A 131 -5.66 8.85 20.96
CA ARG A 131 -5.04 9.09 19.65
C ARG A 131 -6.10 9.23 18.54
N LEU A 132 -7.07 8.35 18.52
CA LEU A 132 -8.15 8.36 17.52
C LEU A 132 -9.02 9.62 17.66
N ARG A 133 -9.34 10.04 18.91
CA ARG A 133 -10.03 11.29 19.21
C ARG A 133 -9.25 12.51 18.72
N SER A 134 -7.94 12.54 18.98
CA SER A 134 -7.08 13.64 18.53
C SER A 134 -7.10 13.80 17.01
N VAL A 135 -7.13 12.69 16.25
CA VAL A 135 -7.25 12.75 14.78
C VAL A 135 -8.62 13.26 14.34
N LEU A 136 -9.71 12.90 15.04
CA LEU A 136 -11.04 13.46 14.74
C LEU A 136 -11.11 14.96 15.00
N GLU A 137 -10.47 15.45 16.07
CA GLU A 137 -10.37 16.88 16.36
C GLU A 137 -9.57 17.61 15.27
N GLU A 138 -8.48 17.02 14.80
CA GLU A 138 -7.73 17.54 13.67
C GLU A 138 -8.58 17.57 12.40
N MET A 139 -9.30 16.50 12.06
CA MET A 139 -10.23 16.50 10.92
C MET A 139 -11.26 17.62 11.02
N ARG A 140 -11.83 17.84 12.19
CA ARG A 140 -12.80 18.92 12.45
C ARG A 140 -12.19 20.30 12.24
N ALA A 141 -10.95 20.51 12.68
CA ALA A 141 -10.24 21.77 12.47
C ALA A 141 -9.91 22.02 10.99
N GLU A 142 -9.71 20.98 10.21
CA GLU A 142 -9.25 21.03 8.81
C GLU A 142 -10.39 20.86 7.79
N VAL A 143 -11.66 20.87 8.16
CA VAL A 143 -12.83 20.71 7.26
C VAL A 143 -12.77 21.66 6.05
N ARG A 144 -12.22 22.86 6.22
CA ARG A 144 -12.08 23.85 5.13
C ARG A 144 -10.78 23.68 4.33
N ASN A 145 -9.92 22.75 4.69
CA ASN A 145 -8.66 22.46 4.01
C ASN A 145 -8.66 21.03 3.49
N PRO A 146 -9.13 20.77 2.26
CA PRO A 146 -9.31 19.40 1.75
C PRO A 146 -8.05 18.56 1.77
N ALA A 147 -6.86 19.16 1.56
CA ALA A 147 -5.61 18.39 1.56
C ALA A 147 -5.23 17.89 2.96
N ARG A 148 -5.40 18.73 3.99
CA ARG A 148 -5.13 18.35 5.39
C ARG A 148 -6.22 17.45 5.94
N PHE A 149 -7.47 17.68 5.58
CA PHE A 149 -8.58 16.82 5.95
C PHE A 149 -8.33 15.38 5.47
N VAL A 150 -7.99 15.19 4.18
CA VAL A 150 -7.68 13.88 3.62
C VAL A 150 -6.47 13.23 4.29
N ALA A 151 -5.45 14.02 4.66
CA ALA A 151 -4.30 13.47 5.38
C ALA A 151 -4.69 12.97 6.77
N ALA A 152 -5.61 13.64 7.46
CA ALA A 152 -6.15 13.21 8.74
C ALA A 152 -7.08 11.99 8.59
N ASP A 153 -7.91 11.95 7.54
CA ASP A 153 -8.74 10.81 7.16
C ASP A 153 -7.91 9.52 6.99
N ILE A 154 -6.83 9.60 6.22
CA ILE A 154 -5.90 8.47 6.05
C ILE A 154 -5.29 8.04 7.39
N ARG A 155 -4.93 8.99 8.27
CA ARG A 155 -4.41 8.66 9.60
C ARG A 155 -5.45 7.96 10.47
N PHE A 156 -6.72 8.36 10.39
CA PHE A 156 -7.81 7.72 11.13
C PHE A 156 -7.90 6.23 10.78
N HIS A 157 -7.97 5.90 9.50
CA HIS A 157 -8.03 4.51 9.03
C HIS A 157 -6.76 3.72 9.38
N ASN A 158 -5.58 4.34 9.28
CA ASN A 158 -4.32 3.68 9.66
C ASN A 158 -4.24 3.39 11.17
N LEU A 159 -4.76 4.27 12.02
CA LEU A 159 -4.85 4.01 13.46
C LEU A 159 -5.74 2.82 13.78
N LEU A 160 -6.91 2.71 13.13
CA LEU A 160 -7.77 1.54 13.29
C LEU A 160 -7.05 0.23 12.90
N ALA A 161 -6.24 0.27 11.85
CA ALA A 161 -5.44 -0.89 11.47
C ALA A 161 -4.30 -1.20 12.47
N GLU A 162 -3.65 -0.17 13.01
CA GLU A 162 -2.61 -0.30 14.05
C GLU A 162 -3.18 -0.94 15.33
N MET A 163 -4.39 -0.52 15.76
CA MET A 163 -5.11 -1.06 16.93
C MET A 163 -5.41 -2.55 16.79
N SER A 164 -5.38 -3.13 15.58
CA SER A 164 -5.50 -4.58 15.41
C SER A 164 -4.36 -5.38 16.06
N GLY A 165 -3.26 -4.72 16.44
CA GLY A 165 -2.08 -5.34 17.01
C GLY A 165 -1.28 -6.22 16.03
N ASN A 166 -1.66 -6.24 14.74
CA ASN A 166 -0.99 -7.06 13.73
C ASN A 166 -0.28 -6.17 12.70
N PRO A 167 1.08 -6.10 12.72
CA PRO A 167 1.85 -5.22 11.84
C PRO A 167 1.72 -5.57 10.35
N ILE A 168 1.37 -6.81 10.00
CA ILE A 168 1.11 -7.21 8.60
C ILE A 168 -0.20 -6.58 8.12
N LEU A 169 -1.26 -6.65 8.93
CA LEU A 169 -2.56 -6.07 8.59
C LEU A 169 -2.47 -4.54 8.48
N GLN A 170 -1.73 -3.90 9.39
CA GLN A 170 -1.44 -2.47 9.33
C GLN A 170 -0.76 -2.10 8.01
N ALA A 171 0.31 -2.81 7.63
CA ALA A 171 1.03 -2.53 6.40
C ALA A 171 0.16 -2.72 5.15
N VAL A 172 -0.69 -3.76 5.12
CA VAL A 172 -1.65 -3.98 4.02
C VAL A 172 -2.66 -2.83 3.93
N SER A 173 -3.20 -2.36 5.06
CA SER A 173 -4.11 -1.21 5.10
C SER A 173 -3.44 0.05 4.56
N GLU A 174 -2.22 0.36 5.01
CA GLU A 174 -1.43 1.49 4.50
C GLU A 174 -1.23 1.41 2.98
N ALA A 175 -0.90 0.23 2.44
CA ALA A 175 -0.71 0.05 1.01
C ALA A 175 -2.01 0.24 0.22
N LEU A 176 -3.13 -0.32 0.69
CA LEU A 176 -4.45 -0.17 0.06
C LEU A 176 -4.88 1.30 0.01
N LEU A 177 -4.73 2.04 1.11
CA LEU A 177 -5.04 3.46 1.17
C LEU A 177 -4.14 4.28 0.25
N GLN A 178 -2.84 3.97 0.19
CA GLN A 178 -1.90 4.62 -0.71
C GLN A 178 -2.28 4.41 -2.18
N TRP A 179 -2.64 3.19 -2.58
CA TRP A 179 -3.07 2.89 -3.95
C TRP A 179 -4.38 3.60 -4.31
N LEU A 180 -5.35 3.63 -3.39
CA LEU A 180 -6.59 4.38 -3.58
C LEU A 180 -6.31 5.86 -3.76
N PHE A 181 -5.43 6.44 -2.95
CA PHE A 181 -5.07 7.85 -3.05
C PHE A 181 -4.37 8.20 -4.37
N GLU A 182 -3.44 7.35 -4.83
CA GLU A 182 -2.69 7.59 -6.06
C GLU A 182 -3.55 7.44 -7.32
N PHE A 183 -4.35 6.38 -7.38
CA PHE A 183 -5.04 5.99 -8.62
C PHE A 183 -6.51 6.39 -8.65
N HIS A 184 -7.10 6.58 -7.50
CA HIS A 184 -8.52 6.84 -7.32
C HIS A 184 -8.76 7.93 -6.28
N SER A 185 -8.02 9.04 -6.40
CA SER A 185 -8.15 10.17 -5.47
C SER A 185 -9.59 10.72 -5.38
N GLU A 186 -10.41 10.47 -6.39
CA GLU A 186 -11.84 10.77 -6.37
C GLU A 186 -12.65 9.91 -5.38
N LEU A 187 -12.10 8.80 -4.89
CA LEU A 187 -12.71 7.97 -3.85
C LEU A 187 -12.33 8.39 -2.43
N VAL A 188 -11.30 9.21 -2.31
CA VAL A 188 -10.77 9.69 -1.04
C VAL A 188 -10.98 11.20 -0.87
N ARG A 189 -11.17 11.93 -1.99
CA ARG A 189 -11.38 13.38 -1.99
C ARG A 189 -12.81 13.70 -2.40
N PHE A 190 -13.62 14.10 -1.43
CA PHE A 190 -14.99 14.56 -1.66
C PHE A 190 -15.18 16.01 -1.21
N PRO A 191 -14.70 17.02 -1.98
CA PRO A 191 -14.93 18.42 -1.63
C PRO A 191 -16.43 18.69 -1.44
N GLY A 192 -16.79 19.21 -0.26
CA GLY A 192 -18.17 19.49 0.13
C GLY A 192 -18.89 18.32 0.83
N HIS A 193 -18.16 17.28 1.23
CA HIS A 193 -18.69 16.14 2.00
C HIS A 193 -17.88 15.88 3.29
N GLU A 194 -16.97 16.81 3.61
CA GLU A 194 -16.09 16.69 4.77
C GLU A 194 -16.89 16.54 6.06
N ASP A 195 -17.99 17.30 6.20
CA ASP A 195 -18.88 17.20 7.39
C ASP A 195 -19.54 15.82 7.51
N VAL A 196 -19.96 15.22 6.38
CA VAL A 196 -20.56 13.87 6.37
C VAL A 196 -19.52 12.82 6.72
N THR A 197 -18.33 12.92 6.13
CA THR A 197 -17.20 12.02 6.44
C THR A 197 -16.81 12.12 7.91
N LEU A 198 -16.74 13.32 8.45
CA LEU A 198 -16.44 13.56 9.87
C LEU A 198 -17.52 12.95 10.79
N ALA A 199 -18.80 13.08 10.43
CA ALA A 199 -19.89 12.47 11.20
C ALA A 199 -19.81 10.93 11.17
N ASP A 200 -19.50 10.33 10.00
CA ASP A 200 -19.29 8.90 9.87
C ASP A 200 -18.12 8.41 10.75
N HIS A 201 -17.01 9.14 10.74
CA HIS A 201 -15.84 8.79 11.56
C HIS A 201 -16.11 8.97 13.06
N GLN A 202 -16.90 9.96 13.43
CA GLN A 202 -17.34 10.14 14.82
C GLN A 202 -18.16 8.92 15.29
N GLU A 203 -19.09 8.43 14.47
CA GLU A 203 -19.88 7.23 14.81
C GLU A 203 -18.97 5.99 14.91
N ILE A 204 -18.04 5.80 14.00
CA ILE A 204 -17.06 4.69 14.07
C ILE A 204 -16.28 4.76 15.39
N TYR A 205 -15.78 5.94 15.74
CA TYR A 205 -15.06 6.16 17.01
C TYR A 205 -15.92 5.78 18.23
N GLU A 206 -17.17 6.21 18.26
CA GLU A 206 -18.10 5.95 19.38
C GLU A 206 -18.31 4.44 19.56
N ARG A 207 -18.54 3.70 18.46
CA ARG A 207 -18.68 2.24 18.50
C ARG A 207 -17.41 1.53 18.97
N VAL A 208 -16.25 2.01 18.53
CA VAL A 208 -14.96 1.48 18.98
C VAL A 208 -14.77 1.77 20.49
N ALA A 209 -15.11 2.97 20.96
CA ALA A 209 -15.01 3.35 22.36
C ALA A 209 -15.98 2.55 23.27
N GLU A 210 -17.16 2.22 22.76
CA GLU A 210 -18.16 1.37 23.42
C GLU A 210 -17.81 -0.12 23.35
N ARG A 211 -16.75 -0.51 22.64
CA ARG A 211 -16.38 -1.91 22.33
C ARG A 211 -17.48 -2.68 21.59
N ASP A 212 -18.33 -1.97 20.85
CA ASP A 212 -19.34 -2.54 19.98
C ASP A 212 -18.73 -2.91 18.63
N ALA A 213 -18.14 -4.10 18.54
CA ALA A 213 -17.45 -4.57 17.34
C ALA A 213 -18.40 -4.71 16.13
N GLU A 214 -19.66 -5.12 16.34
CA GLU A 214 -20.63 -5.24 15.25
C GLU A 214 -21.16 -3.85 14.82
N GLY A 215 -21.38 -2.95 15.75
CA GLY A 215 -21.76 -1.57 15.45
C GLY A 215 -20.65 -0.83 14.70
N ALA A 216 -19.40 -1.01 15.11
CA ALA A 216 -18.23 -0.43 14.44
C ALA A 216 -18.08 -0.95 12.98
N GLU A 217 -18.30 -2.26 12.77
CA GLU A 217 -18.31 -2.85 11.43
C GLU A 217 -19.43 -2.25 10.56
N ARG A 218 -20.65 -2.14 11.08
CA ARG A 218 -21.78 -1.54 10.36
C ARG A 218 -21.51 -0.08 10.01
N ALA A 219 -21.02 0.72 10.95
CA ALA A 219 -20.66 2.11 10.72
C ALA A 219 -19.58 2.25 9.62
N MET A 220 -18.55 1.38 9.63
CA MET A 220 -17.52 1.36 8.58
C MET A 220 -18.10 0.97 7.22
N ILE A 221 -18.96 -0.03 7.13
CA ILE A 221 -19.63 -0.42 5.87
C ILE A 221 -20.43 0.75 5.31
N ASP A 222 -21.19 1.45 6.13
CA ASP A 222 -22.01 2.59 5.73
C ASP A 222 -21.14 3.74 5.24
N HIS A 223 -20.08 4.07 5.96
CA HIS A 223 -19.09 5.05 5.55
C HIS A 223 -18.50 4.73 4.17
N LEU A 224 -17.92 3.54 3.98
CA LEU A 224 -17.28 3.14 2.73
C LEU A 224 -18.26 3.05 1.57
N THR A 225 -19.51 2.64 1.83
CA THR A 225 -20.55 2.56 0.79
C THR A 225 -20.98 3.95 0.33
N ARG A 226 -21.14 4.90 1.24
CA ARG A 226 -21.43 6.31 0.88
C ARG A 226 -20.33 6.90 0.02
N VAL A 227 -19.06 6.71 0.40
CA VAL A 227 -17.88 7.13 -0.35
C VAL A 227 -17.91 6.56 -1.77
N ASN A 228 -18.11 5.26 -1.91
CA ASN A 228 -18.12 4.57 -3.22
C ASN A 228 -19.25 5.03 -4.14
N VAL A 229 -20.46 5.21 -3.64
CA VAL A 229 -21.62 5.68 -4.42
C VAL A 229 -21.40 7.10 -4.95
N GLN A 230 -20.87 7.97 -4.12
CA GLN A 230 -20.60 9.36 -4.48
C GLN A 230 -19.47 9.46 -5.53
N GLY A 231 -18.39 8.71 -5.38
CA GLY A 231 -17.30 8.62 -6.35
C GLY A 231 -17.77 8.17 -7.73
N ARG A 232 -18.63 7.14 -7.79
CA ARG A 232 -19.22 6.65 -9.05
C ARG A 232 -20.10 7.69 -9.75
N ARG A 233 -20.89 8.46 -9.00
CA ARG A 233 -21.73 9.53 -9.58
C ARG A 233 -20.90 10.63 -10.23
N ARG A 234 -19.80 11.06 -9.62
CA ARG A 234 -18.91 12.11 -10.16
C ARG A 234 -18.10 11.62 -11.36
N SER A 235 -17.57 10.42 -11.33
CA SER A 235 -16.86 9.83 -12.47
C SER A 235 -17.75 9.81 -13.71
N ARG A 236 -19.00 9.38 -13.57
CA ARG A 236 -20.01 9.43 -14.66
C ARG A 236 -20.30 10.84 -15.14
N ALA A 237 -20.41 11.81 -14.23
CA ALA A 237 -20.67 13.21 -14.58
C ALA A 237 -19.49 13.86 -15.33
N LYS A 238 -18.25 13.55 -14.93
CA LYS A 238 -17.02 14.00 -15.60
C LYS A 238 -16.92 13.45 -17.03
N THR A 239 -17.16 12.14 -17.20
CA THR A 239 -17.16 11.49 -18.53
C THR A 239 -18.23 12.10 -19.44
N ARG A 240 -19.43 12.38 -18.92
CA ARG A 240 -20.51 13.00 -19.68
C ARG A 240 -20.22 14.44 -20.10
N ARG A 241 -19.50 15.20 -19.27
CA ARG A 241 -19.05 16.57 -19.63
C ARG A 241 -17.98 16.56 -20.71
N LEU A 242 -17.04 15.62 -20.65
CA LEU A 242 -15.98 15.47 -21.66
C LEU A 242 -16.54 15.02 -23.01
N SER A 243 -17.46 14.07 -23.04
CA SER A 243 -18.12 13.63 -24.29
C SER A 243 -19.01 14.72 -24.88
N GLY A 244 -19.72 15.51 -24.06
CA GLY A 244 -20.51 16.65 -24.53
C GLY A 244 -19.67 17.80 -25.08
N ALA A 245 -18.45 18.02 -24.55
CA ALA A 245 -17.52 19.03 -25.06
C ALA A 245 -16.90 18.63 -26.42
N VAL A 246 -16.71 17.34 -26.68
CA VAL A 246 -16.19 16.82 -27.95
C VAL A 246 -17.25 16.92 -29.05
N THR A 247 -18.49 16.59 -28.76
CA THR A 247 -19.62 16.71 -29.73
C THR A 247 -19.96 18.19 -30.06
N GLY A 248 -19.89 19.09 -29.10
CA GLY A 248 -20.09 20.52 -29.31
C GLY A 248 -19.00 21.22 -30.15
N ARG A 249 -17.79 20.67 -30.18
CA ARG A 249 -16.67 21.16 -31.01
C ARG A 249 -16.79 20.74 -32.49
N VAL A 250 -17.33 19.55 -32.74
CA VAL A 250 -17.53 19.04 -34.12
C VAL A 250 -18.64 19.80 -34.82
N SER A 251 -19.75 20.13 -34.12
CA SER A 251 -20.87 20.84 -34.69
C SER A 251 -20.55 22.31 -35.04
N ARG A 252 -19.60 22.96 -34.35
CA ARG A 252 -19.17 24.34 -34.67
C ARG A 252 -18.20 24.46 -35.84
N LYS A 253 -17.57 23.37 -36.30
CA LYS A 253 -16.68 23.39 -37.47
C LYS A 253 -17.42 23.20 -38.81
N GLN A 254 -18.61 22.63 -38.80
CA GLN A 254 -19.40 22.44 -40.04
C GLN A 254 -20.33 23.59 -40.42
N GLY A 255 -20.45 24.65 -39.58
CA GLY A 255 -21.29 25.80 -39.83
C GLY A 255 -20.57 27.04 -40.39
N ARG A 256 -19.34 26.89 -40.91
CA ARG A 256 -18.56 28.02 -41.46
C ARG A 256 -17.98 27.71 -42.84
N THR A 257 -18.83 27.26 -43.73
CA THR A 257 -18.54 27.25 -45.19
C THR A 257 -19.87 27.44 -45.92
N LEU A 258 -20.23 28.67 -46.13
CA LEU A 258 -21.09 29.19 -47.20
C LEU A 258 -20.73 30.65 -47.39
#